data_8450fd9364c21267998481abed585b36
#
_entry.id   8450fd9364c21267998481abed585b36
#
_cell.length_a   1.000
_cell.length_b   1.000
_cell.length_c   1.000
_cell.angle_alpha   90.00
_cell.angle_beta   90.00
_cell.angle_gamma   90.00
#
_symmetry.space_group_name_H-M   'P 1'
#
loop_
_entity.id
_entity.type
_entity.pdbx_description
1 polymer ?
#
loop_
_entity_poly.entity_id
_entity_poly.type
_entity_poly.pdbx_seq_one_letter_code
_entity_poly.pdbx_strand_id
1 'polypeptide(L)'
;AGHSKELKLTSPEGVHEVMFRQEKISSSVNEIVYQVKYRGREVIGSSRAGLQLDNRTWELALARKINQVKCWMDNLEVDSVIYQPAVNKSWHPLYGERSTVREAYNEATMYLSKKDGSNYRLNIEVRAYDEGIAFRYFFPEHPQAIFHKVVGDLTEYTFSPGAMAWAEQWAQAPFEHLAINDIKQPVERALTVELSNGLWVALTDADVDDWCLTKLVASPTKQNTLTSVMYSPVDIVTYYATPWKVIMAADKPGELLEHNDIIQNLNPPCEITDTDWIRPGKIMRETTITTEGAIATIDFCATHHIPYMLFDWQWYMPCTSPVSYTHLTL
;
A
#
# COMPACT_ATOMS: atom_id res chain seq x y z
N ALA A 1 -1.15 -31.49 -17.77
CA ALA A 1 -1.55 -30.94 -16.47
C ALA A 1 -2.17 -29.57 -16.75
N GLY A 2 -3.49 -29.42 -16.60
CA GLY A 2 -4.16 -28.13 -16.77
C GLY A 2 -3.67 -27.18 -15.67
N HIS A 3 -3.05 -26.07 -16.07
CA HIS A 3 -2.68 -25.03 -15.13
C HIS A 3 -3.97 -24.44 -14.56
N SER A 4 -4.07 -24.40 -13.23
CA SER A 4 -5.16 -23.73 -12.55
C SER A 4 -5.14 -22.25 -12.94
N LYS A 5 -6.29 -21.76 -13.44
CA LYS A 5 -6.47 -20.33 -13.75
C LYS A 5 -6.84 -19.51 -12.50
N GLU A 6 -6.67 -20.07 -11.35
CA GLU A 6 -6.99 -19.49 -10.05
C GLU A 6 -5.75 -19.55 -9.15
N LEU A 7 -5.46 -18.45 -8.46
CA LEU A 7 -4.40 -18.38 -7.46
C LEU A 7 -5.05 -18.61 -6.09
N LYS A 8 -4.58 -19.61 -5.36
CA LYS A 8 -4.92 -19.85 -3.95
C LYS A 8 -3.64 -19.89 -3.14
N LEU A 9 -3.53 -19.03 -2.15
CA LEU A 9 -2.33 -18.90 -1.34
C LEU A 9 -2.72 -18.82 0.14
N THR A 10 -2.00 -19.59 0.95
CA THR A 10 -2.19 -19.64 2.40
C THR A 10 -0.91 -19.22 3.08
N SER A 11 -0.99 -18.50 4.20
CA SER A 11 0.16 -18.16 5.01
C SER A 11 0.84 -19.39 5.60
N PRO A 12 2.10 -19.31 6.08
CA PRO A 12 2.87 -20.47 6.54
C PRO A 12 2.16 -21.31 7.60
N GLU A 13 1.46 -20.70 8.55
CA GLU A 13 0.70 -21.39 9.61
C GLU A 13 -0.81 -21.51 9.28
N GLY A 14 -1.23 -21.19 8.06
CA GLY A 14 -2.61 -21.30 7.63
C GLY A 14 -3.57 -20.25 8.21
N VAL A 15 -3.04 -19.15 8.74
CA VAL A 15 -3.84 -18.08 9.39
C VAL A 15 -4.62 -17.27 8.38
N HIS A 16 -3.93 -16.75 7.35
CA HIS A 16 -4.55 -16.01 6.26
C HIS A 16 -4.59 -16.85 4.99
N GLU A 17 -5.67 -16.68 4.24
CA GLU A 17 -5.86 -17.28 2.93
C GLU A 17 -6.35 -16.20 1.95
N VAL A 18 -5.81 -16.21 0.74
CA VAL A 18 -6.18 -15.31 -0.35
C VAL A 18 -6.43 -16.11 -1.61
N MET A 19 -7.42 -15.67 -2.37
CA MET A 19 -7.75 -16.24 -3.66
C MET A 19 -7.91 -15.13 -4.70
N PHE A 20 -7.29 -15.28 -5.86
CA PHE A 20 -7.51 -14.46 -7.05
C PHE A 20 -8.03 -15.33 -8.18
N ARG A 21 -9.04 -14.86 -8.90
CA ARG A 21 -9.59 -15.53 -10.07
C ARG A 21 -10.09 -14.54 -11.10
N GLN A 22 -10.19 -15.01 -12.33
CA GLN A 22 -10.92 -14.33 -13.37
C GLN A 22 -12.41 -14.63 -13.23
N GLU A 23 -13.23 -13.58 -13.30
CA GLU A 23 -14.68 -13.68 -13.28
C GLU A 23 -15.28 -13.04 -14.52
N LYS A 24 -16.20 -13.75 -15.15
CA LYS A 24 -16.91 -13.26 -16.32
C LYS A 24 -18.13 -12.45 -15.86
N ILE A 25 -18.06 -11.14 -16.09
CA ILE A 25 -19.14 -10.22 -15.65
C ILE A 25 -20.25 -10.15 -16.70
N SER A 26 -19.88 -10.24 -17.99
CA SER A 26 -20.83 -10.30 -19.11
C SER A 26 -20.26 -11.15 -20.26
N SER A 27 -20.98 -11.25 -21.38
CA SER A 27 -20.48 -11.98 -22.55
C SER A 27 -19.15 -11.45 -23.10
N SER A 28 -18.83 -10.18 -22.81
CA SER A 28 -17.67 -9.47 -23.36
C SER A 28 -16.72 -8.89 -22.31
N VAL A 29 -17.03 -9.02 -21.01
CA VAL A 29 -16.24 -8.40 -19.93
C VAL A 29 -15.81 -9.44 -18.91
N ASN A 30 -14.49 -9.54 -18.72
CA ASN A 30 -13.86 -10.30 -17.65
C ASN A 30 -13.22 -9.32 -16.67
N GLU A 31 -13.29 -9.64 -15.39
CA GLU A 31 -12.61 -8.95 -14.31
C GLU A 31 -11.77 -9.92 -13.49
N ILE A 32 -10.74 -9.40 -12.83
CA ILE A 32 -10.01 -10.14 -11.80
C ILE A 32 -10.61 -9.76 -10.47
N VAL A 33 -11.00 -10.76 -9.69
CA VAL A 33 -11.55 -10.60 -8.36
C VAL A 33 -10.73 -11.38 -7.34
N TYR A 34 -10.79 -10.95 -6.09
CA TYR A 34 -10.07 -11.59 -4.99
C TYR A 34 -10.94 -11.67 -3.73
N GLN A 35 -10.55 -12.56 -2.82
CA GLN A 35 -11.15 -12.76 -1.52
C GLN A 35 -10.06 -13.04 -0.49
N VAL A 36 -10.30 -12.65 0.75
CA VAL A 36 -9.38 -12.90 1.88
C VAL A 36 -10.15 -13.51 3.04
N LYS A 37 -9.57 -14.54 3.66
CA LYS A 37 -10.07 -15.18 4.87
C LYS A 37 -9.02 -15.18 5.97
N TYR A 38 -9.47 -15.13 7.19
CA TYR A 38 -8.69 -15.31 8.41
C TYR A 38 -9.25 -16.48 9.22
N ARG A 39 -8.46 -17.54 9.38
CA ARG A 39 -8.88 -18.77 10.07
C ARG A 39 -10.25 -19.26 9.60
N GLY A 40 -10.47 -19.26 8.28
CA GLY A 40 -11.71 -19.70 7.63
C GLY A 40 -12.86 -18.69 7.67
N ARG A 41 -12.74 -17.56 8.37
CA ARG A 41 -13.75 -16.49 8.40
C ARG A 41 -13.47 -15.45 7.32
N GLU A 42 -14.53 -14.94 6.69
CA GLU A 42 -14.40 -13.91 5.66
C GLU A 42 -13.86 -12.60 6.25
N VAL A 43 -12.84 -12.05 5.59
CA VAL A 43 -12.28 -10.73 5.84
C VAL A 43 -12.67 -9.78 4.71
N ILE A 44 -12.34 -10.14 3.49
CA ILE A 44 -12.71 -9.45 2.26
C ILE A 44 -13.51 -10.41 1.40
N GLY A 45 -14.74 -10.03 1.08
CA GLY A 45 -15.57 -10.74 0.12
C GLY A 45 -15.14 -10.46 -1.32
N SER A 46 -15.84 -11.05 -2.29
CA SER A 46 -15.49 -10.87 -3.71
C SER A 46 -15.33 -9.40 -4.08
N SER A 47 -14.12 -9.01 -4.42
CA SER A 47 -13.70 -7.63 -4.66
C SER A 47 -12.89 -7.54 -5.94
N ARG A 48 -13.09 -6.49 -6.72
CA ARG A 48 -12.36 -6.25 -7.94
C ARG A 48 -10.91 -5.89 -7.63
N ALA A 49 -9.98 -6.41 -8.46
CA ALA A 49 -8.60 -5.98 -8.51
C ALA A 49 -8.30 -5.39 -9.90
N GLY A 50 -7.54 -4.31 -9.94
CA GLY A 50 -7.13 -3.69 -11.21
C GLY A 50 -6.75 -2.23 -11.08
N LEU A 51 -6.21 -1.70 -12.17
CA LEU A 51 -5.85 -0.30 -12.33
C LEU A 51 -6.53 0.25 -13.58
N GLN A 52 -6.66 1.57 -13.64
CA GLN A 52 -7.11 2.28 -14.82
C GLN A 52 -5.94 3.04 -15.44
N LEU A 53 -5.71 2.80 -16.74
CA LEU A 53 -4.65 3.46 -17.50
C LEU A 53 -5.23 4.41 -18.54
N ASP A 54 -4.53 5.52 -18.78
CA ASP A 54 -4.78 6.40 -19.92
C ASP A 54 -3.46 6.80 -20.58
N ASN A 55 -3.05 6.02 -21.55
CA ASN A 55 -1.77 6.19 -22.25
C ASN A 55 -1.83 7.17 -23.45
N ARG A 56 -2.96 7.81 -23.71
CA ARG A 56 -3.14 8.65 -24.92
C ARG A 56 -2.10 9.77 -25.03
N THR A 57 -1.72 10.37 -23.91
CA THR A 57 -0.70 11.44 -23.90
C THR A 57 0.66 10.91 -24.33
N TRP A 58 1.06 9.74 -23.85
CA TRP A 58 2.33 9.11 -24.20
C TRP A 58 2.35 8.61 -25.64
N GLU A 59 1.24 8.05 -26.12
CA GLU A 59 1.11 7.61 -27.51
C GLU A 59 1.26 8.79 -28.48
N LEU A 60 0.64 9.93 -28.16
CA LEU A 60 0.77 11.16 -28.94
C LEU A 60 2.20 11.69 -28.91
N ALA A 61 2.82 11.79 -27.73
CA ALA A 61 4.20 12.29 -27.58
C ALA A 61 5.22 11.42 -28.33
N LEU A 62 4.97 10.11 -28.43
CA LEU A 62 5.84 9.17 -29.16
C LEU A 62 5.46 9.00 -30.65
N ALA A 63 4.57 9.86 -31.16
CA ALA A 63 4.04 9.79 -32.53
C ALA A 63 3.48 8.41 -32.92
N ARG A 64 2.95 7.69 -31.95
CA ARG A 64 2.30 6.39 -32.18
C ARG A 64 0.84 6.57 -32.54
N LYS A 65 0.26 5.55 -33.18
CA LYS A 65 -1.17 5.53 -33.44
C LYS A 65 -1.92 5.50 -32.12
N ILE A 66 -2.74 6.53 -31.88
CA ILE A 66 -3.50 6.65 -30.65
C ILE A 66 -4.49 5.49 -30.56
N ASN A 67 -4.36 4.68 -29.53
CA ASN A 67 -5.33 3.65 -29.21
C ASN A 67 -6.56 4.33 -28.60
N GLN A 68 -7.73 4.10 -29.16
CA GLN A 68 -8.99 4.67 -28.66
C GLN A 68 -9.45 4.02 -27.35
N VAL A 69 -8.85 2.90 -26.97
CA VAL A 69 -9.13 2.19 -25.72
C VAL A 69 -8.43 2.92 -24.57
N LYS A 70 -9.20 3.59 -23.72
CA LYS A 70 -8.68 4.31 -22.53
C LYS A 70 -8.00 3.41 -21.50
N CYS A 71 -8.36 2.14 -21.45
CA CYS A 71 -7.85 1.21 -20.47
C CYS A 71 -7.57 -0.14 -21.12
N TRP A 72 -6.30 -0.44 -21.40
CA TRP A 72 -5.95 -1.75 -21.92
C TRP A 72 -5.94 -2.84 -20.83
N MET A 73 -6.14 -2.45 -19.56
CA MET A 73 -6.30 -3.40 -18.44
C MET A 73 -7.61 -4.19 -18.48
N ASP A 74 -8.56 -3.80 -19.34
CA ASP A 74 -9.81 -4.52 -19.50
C ASP A 74 -9.58 -5.86 -20.20
N ASN A 75 -10.36 -6.87 -19.78
CA ASN A 75 -10.38 -8.19 -20.41
C ASN A 75 -9.00 -8.88 -20.44
N LEU A 76 -8.22 -8.69 -19.39
CA LEU A 76 -7.02 -9.49 -19.16
C LEU A 76 -7.43 -10.93 -18.86
N GLU A 77 -6.70 -11.88 -19.44
CA GLU A 77 -6.88 -13.30 -19.19
C GLU A 77 -5.71 -13.87 -18.41
N VAL A 78 -6.00 -14.81 -17.53
CA VAL A 78 -4.99 -15.52 -16.76
C VAL A 78 -4.24 -16.48 -17.67
N ASP A 79 -2.93 -16.27 -17.84
CA ASP A 79 -2.04 -17.15 -18.57
C ASP A 79 -1.57 -18.30 -17.69
N SER A 80 -1.08 -17.98 -16.49
CA SER A 80 -0.55 -18.95 -15.55
C SER A 80 -0.52 -18.40 -14.14
N VAL A 81 -0.38 -19.29 -13.17
CA VAL A 81 -0.09 -18.98 -11.76
C VAL A 81 1.17 -19.76 -11.37
N ILE A 82 2.16 -19.07 -10.83
CA ILE A 82 3.41 -19.66 -10.38
C ILE A 82 3.57 -19.41 -8.89
N TYR A 83 3.76 -20.49 -8.13
CA TYR A 83 4.04 -20.47 -6.71
C TYR A 83 5.54 -20.48 -6.47
N GLN A 84 6.03 -19.54 -5.65
CA GLN A 84 7.44 -19.44 -5.29
C GLN A 84 7.76 -20.30 -4.06
N PRO A 85 9.02 -20.67 -3.86
CA PRO A 85 9.44 -21.30 -2.61
C PRO A 85 9.12 -20.40 -1.40
N ALA A 86 8.69 -21.03 -0.30
CA ALA A 86 8.40 -20.33 0.94
C ALA A 86 9.64 -19.61 1.48
N VAL A 87 9.44 -18.40 2.01
CA VAL A 87 10.49 -17.61 2.66
C VAL A 87 10.30 -17.70 4.17
N ASN A 88 11.40 -17.94 4.89
CA ASN A 88 11.44 -17.89 6.35
C ASN A 88 12.86 -17.47 6.78
N LYS A 89 13.01 -16.21 7.13
CA LYS A 89 14.27 -15.61 7.55
C LYS A 89 14.03 -14.57 8.64
N SER A 90 15.10 -14.05 9.21
CA SER A 90 15.04 -12.95 10.18
C SER A 90 16.08 -11.90 9.82
N TRP A 91 15.85 -10.68 10.25
CA TRP A 91 16.75 -9.56 10.09
C TRP A 91 16.72 -8.64 11.32
N HIS A 92 17.68 -7.74 11.41
CA HIS A 92 17.81 -6.83 12.55
C HIS A 92 17.60 -5.38 12.09
N PRO A 93 16.52 -4.73 12.49
CA PRO A 93 16.33 -3.31 12.19
C PRO A 93 17.28 -2.45 13.03
N LEU A 94 17.66 -1.30 12.50
CA LEU A 94 18.51 -0.34 13.19
C LEU A 94 17.81 0.29 14.40
N TYR A 95 16.50 0.38 14.36
CA TYR A 95 15.65 0.96 15.39
C TYR A 95 14.27 0.33 15.32
N GLY A 96 13.43 0.66 16.29
CA GLY A 96 12.07 0.19 16.34
C GLY A 96 11.77 -0.58 17.62
N GLU A 97 10.65 -1.25 17.62
CA GLU A 97 10.12 -1.94 18.79
C GLU A 97 10.79 -3.28 19.05
N ARG A 98 11.37 -3.88 17.99
CA ARG A 98 12.00 -5.21 18.03
C ARG A 98 13.43 -5.15 17.56
N SER A 99 14.29 -5.90 18.24
CA SER A 99 15.69 -6.10 17.82
C SER A 99 15.85 -7.14 16.71
N THR A 100 14.84 -8.00 16.54
CA THR A 100 14.80 -9.04 15.52
C THR A 100 13.40 -9.09 14.93
N VAL A 101 13.33 -9.01 13.61
CA VAL A 101 12.09 -9.13 12.83
C VAL A 101 12.13 -10.43 12.05
N ARG A 102 11.09 -11.24 12.20
CA ARG A 102 10.89 -12.45 11.39
C ARG A 102 10.18 -12.07 10.10
N GLU A 103 10.66 -12.59 8.99
CA GLU A 103 10.04 -12.50 7.68
C GLU A 103 9.69 -13.90 7.19
N ALA A 104 8.41 -14.27 7.26
CA ALA A 104 7.95 -15.58 6.83
C ALA A 104 6.65 -15.45 6.01
N TYR A 105 6.71 -15.87 4.76
CA TYR A 105 5.57 -15.80 3.84
C TYR A 105 5.62 -16.87 2.76
N ASN A 106 4.47 -17.14 2.18
CA ASN A 106 4.31 -17.82 0.91
C ASN A 106 3.98 -16.79 -0.17
N GLU A 107 4.45 -17.02 -1.39
CA GLU A 107 4.29 -16.09 -2.51
C GLU A 107 3.80 -16.82 -3.76
N ALA A 108 2.95 -16.18 -4.50
CA ALA A 108 2.55 -16.60 -5.84
C ALA A 108 2.37 -15.40 -6.76
N THR A 109 2.56 -15.62 -8.05
CA THR A 109 2.35 -14.62 -9.09
C THR A 109 1.33 -15.13 -10.09
N MET A 110 0.30 -14.31 -10.33
CA MET A 110 -0.65 -14.52 -11.41
C MET A 110 -0.22 -13.70 -12.63
N TYR A 111 0.04 -14.39 -13.73
CA TYR A 111 0.42 -13.78 -15.00
C TYR A 111 -0.80 -13.57 -15.87
N LEU A 112 -0.99 -12.35 -16.34
CA LEU A 112 -2.13 -11.92 -17.13
C LEU A 112 -1.66 -11.32 -18.44
N SER A 113 -2.43 -11.52 -19.50
CA SER A 113 -2.20 -10.87 -20.79
C SER A 113 -3.51 -10.54 -21.49
N LYS A 114 -3.44 -9.55 -22.41
CA LYS A 114 -4.54 -9.19 -23.29
C LYS A 114 -4.49 -10.05 -24.54
N LYS A 115 -5.66 -10.58 -24.95
CA LYS A 115 -5.79 -11.51 -26.09
C LYS A 115 -6.27 -10.83 -27.38
N ASP A 116 -6.07 -9.54 -27.51
CA ASP A 116 -6.47 -8.74 -28.68
C ASP A 116 -5.37 -8.58 -29.75
N GLY A 117 -4.28 -9.32 -29.60
CA GLY A 117 -3.11 -9.22 -30.47
C GLY A 117 -2.04 -8.22 -29.99
N SER A 118 -2.34 -7.37 -29.00
CA SER A 118 -1.35 -6.45 -28.38
C SER A 118 -0.34 -7.18 -27.51
N ASN A 119 -0.77 -8.28 -26.90
CA ASN A 119 0.00 -9.04 -25.92
C ASN A 119 0.45 -8.20 -24.71
N TYR A 120 -0.30 -7.17 -24.36
CA TYR A 120 -0.06 -6.41 -23.14
C TYR A 120 -0.17 -7.30 -21.91
N ARG A 121 0.69 -7.08 -20.92
CA ARG A 121 0.86 -7.94 -19.75
C ARG A 121 0.76 -7.16 -18.48
N LEU A 122 0.20 -7.83 -17.46
CA LEU A 122 0.21 -7.42 -16.08
C LEU A 122 0.39 -8.66 -15.22
N ASN A 123 1.18 -8.55 -14.17
CA ASN A 123 1.25 -9.59 -13.15
C ASN A 123 0.61 -9.09 -11.86
N ILE A 124 0.00 -10.00 -11.10
CA ILE A 124 -0.41 -9.75 -9.73
C ILE A 124 0.51 -10.58 -8.83
N GLU A 125 1.35 -9.94 -8.06
CA GLU A 125 2.21 -10.57 -7.08
C GLU A 125 1.49 -10.59 -5.73
N VAL A 126 1.43 -11.75 -5.10
CA VAL A 126 0.67 -11.96 -3.86
C VAL A 126 1.55 -12.64 -2.82
N ARG A 127 1.58 -12.09 -1.62
CA ARG A 127 2.23 -12.68 -0.45
C ARG A 127 1.23 -12.92 0.67
N ALA A 128 1.32 -14.09 1.28
CA ALA A 128 0.55 -14.46 2.45
C ALA A 128 1.48 -14.61 3.65
N TYR A 129 1.34 -13.71 4.61
CA TYR A 129 1.99 -13.75 5.92
C TYR A 129 0.97 -14.22 6.96
N ASP A 130 1.45 -14.72 8.10
CA ASP A 130 0.54 -14.98 9.22
C ASP A 130 -0.06 -13.70 9.80
N GLU A 131 0.61 -12.56 9.60
CA GLU A 131 0.17 -11.23 9.98
C GLU A 131 -0.84 -10.60 9.02
N GLY A 132 -0.88 -11.03 7.75
CA GLY A 132 -1.77 -10.45 6.74
C GLY A 132 -1.47 -10.90 5.32
N ILE A 133 -2.26 -10.35 4.40
CA ILE A 133 -2.10 -10.55 2.95
C ILE A 133 -1.57 -9.26 2.34
N ALA A 134 -0.65 -9.39 1.39
CA ALA A 134 -0.22 -8.28 0.56
C ALA A 134 -0.27 -8.66 -0.92
N PHE A 135 -0.69 -7.73 -1.76
CA PHE A 135 -0.61 -7.89 -3.22
C PHE A 135 -0.28 -6.58 -3.90
N ARG A 136 0.32 -6.66 -5.07
CA ARG A 136 0.64 -5.50 -5.92
C ARG A 136 0.53 -5.86 -7.39
N TYR A 137 0.48 -4.83 -8.21
CA TYR A 137 0.52 -4.96 -9.66
C TYR A 137 1.94 -4.76 -10.16
N PHE A 138 2.37 -5.63 -11.06
CA PHE A 138 3.68 -5.55 -11.68
C PHE A 138 3.52 -5.45 -13.20
N PHE A 139 4.11 -4.41 -13.78
CA PHE A 139 4.17 -4.19 -15.21
C PHE A 139 5.50 -4.75 -15.72
N PRO A 140 5.51 -5.90 -16.40
CA PRO A 140 6.73 -6.42 -17.00
C PRO A 140 7.14 -5.59 -18.21
N GLU A 141 8.41 -5.68 -18.59
CA GLU A 141 8.87 -5.04 -19.81
C GLU A 141 8.06 -5.50 -21.05
N HIS A 142 7.76 -4.54 -21.91
CA HIS A 142 7.07 -4.79 -23.16
C HIS A 142 7.62 -3.86 -24.23
N PRO A 143 8.08 -4.38 -25.41
CA PRO A 143 8.75 -3.57 -26.44
C PRO A 143 7.91 -2.41 -26.97
N GLN A 144 6.58 -2.52 -26.91
CA GLN A 144 5.64 -1.53 -27.45
C GLN A 144 4.88 -0.75 -26.38
N ALA A 145 5.11 -1.05 -25.09
CA ALA A 145 4.38 -0.48 -23.96
C ALA A 145 5.34 -0.16 -22.81
N ILE A 146 6.27 0.76 -23.06
CA ILE A 146 7.32 1.15 -22.12
C ILE A 146 6.77 2.15 -21.09
N PHE A 147 5.90 3.06 -21.54
CA PHE A 147 5.35 4.13 -20.70
C PHE A 147 3.86 3.91 -20.44
N HIS A 148 3.45 4.08 -19.19
CA HIS A 148 2.06 4.04 -18.80
C HIS A 148 1.70 5.23 -17.92
N LYS A 149 0.47 5.72 -18.06
CA LYS A 149 -0.14 6.68 -17.15
C LYS A 149 -1.25 5.98 -16.38
N VAL A 150 -1.04 5.78 -15.10
CA VAL A 150 -2.06 5.25 -14.18
C VAL A 150 -2.92 6.42 -13.71
N VAL A 151 -4.21 6.37 -13.99
CA VAL A 151 -5.16 7.45 -13.68
C VAL A 151 -6.20 7.05 -12.64
N GLY A 152 -6.24 5.79 -12.25
CA GLY A 152 -7.15 5.29 -11.22
C GLY A 152 -6.72 3.93 -10.68
N ASP A 153 -7.11 3.68 -9.47
CA ASP A 153 -6.97 2.39 -8.80
C ASP A 153 -8.37 1.81 -8.61
N LEU A 154 -8.63 0.69 -9.27
CA LEU A 154 -9.93 0.03 -9.29
C LEU A 154 -10.07 -1.04 -8.21
N THR A 155 -9.06 -1.19 -7.36
CA THR A 155 -9.07 -2.16 -6.28
C THR A 155 -10.18 -1.84 -5.28
N GLU A 156 -10.99 -2.84 -5.00
CA GLU A 156 -12.09 -2.78 -4.04
C GLU A 156 -11.77 -3.57 -2.79
N TYR A 157 -12.42 -3.20 -1.68
CA TYR A 157 -12.42 -3.91 -0.42
C TYR A 157 -13.87 -4.06 0.04
N THR A 158 -14.45 -5.24 -0.19
CA THR A 158 -15.86 -5.52 0.12
C THR A 158 -15.95 -6.26 1.44
N PHE A 159 -16.75 -5.72 2.34
CA PHE A 159 -17.00 -6.30 3.66
C PHE A 159 -18.41 -6.87 3.74
N SER A 160 -18.61 -7.81 4.66
CA SER A 160 -19.95 -8.23 5.04
C SER A 160 -20.73 -7.07 5.68
N PRO A 161 -22.07 -7.05 5.56
CA PRO A 161 -22.87 -6.00 6.19
C PRO A 161 -22.60 -5.85 7.69
N GLY A 162 -22.62 -4.61 8.18
CA GLY A 162 -22.37 -4.27 9.58
C GLY A 162 -20.93 -3.93 9.94
N ALA A 163 -20.02 -3.95 8.98
CA ALA A 163 -18.64 -3.48 9.20
C ALA A 163 -18.61 -2.00 9.51
N MET A 164 -17.81 -1.63 10.52
CA MET A 164 -17.62 -0.25 10.98
C MET A 164 -16.14 0.12 10.93
N ALA A 165 -15.83 1.30 10.43
CA ALA A 165 -14.47 1.81 10.33
C ALA A 165 -14.18 2.92 11.35
N TRP A 166 -12.97 2.93 11.88
CA TRP A 166 -12.42 4.05 12.63
C TRP A 166 -11.63 4.91 11.65
N ALA A 167 -12.24 6.02 11.21
CA ALA A 167 -11.79 6.79 10.07
C ALA A 167 -11.40 8.22 10.43
N GLU A 168 -10.32 8.71 9.82
CA GLU A 168 -9.93 10.13 9.86
C GLU A 168 -9.72 10.65 8.43
N GLN A 169 -10.06 11.91 8.17
CA GLN A 169 -9.95 12.49 6.82
C GLN A 169 -8.53 12.98 6.49
N TRP A 170 -7.77 13.39 7.49
CA TRP A 170 -6.36 13.83 7.38
C TRP A 170 -5.64 13.58 8.70
N ALA A 171 -4.33 13.55 8.66
CA ALA A 171 -3.51 13.40 9.86
C ALA A 171 -3.88 14.45 10.91
N GLN A 172 -4.10 14.02 12.15
CA GLN A 172 -4.57 14.84 13.29
C GLN A 172 -6.06 15.25 13.24
N ALA A 173 -6.83 14.71 12.30
CA ALA A 173 -8.29 14.84 12.35
C ALA A 173 -8.89 13.98 13.48
N PRO A 174 -10.08 14.29 13.95
CA PRO A 174 -10.82 13.39 14.83
C PRO A 174 -11.11 12.06 14.13
N PHE A 175 -10.98 10.96 14.87
CA PHE A 175 -11.48 9.68 14.40
C PHE A 175 -12.99 9.61 14.52
N GLU A 176 -13.65 9.17 13.48
CA GLU A 176 -15.07 8.91 13.43
C GLU A 176 -15.33 7.42 13.30
N HIS A 177 -16.32 6.91 13.98
CA HIS A 177 -16.75 5.50 13.89
C HIS A 177 -17.91 5.41 12.90
N LEU A 178 -17.62 5.02 11.67
CA LEU A 178 -18.54 5.08 10.54
C LEU A 178 -18.82 3.70 9.94
N ALA A 179 -20.06 3.48 9.52
CA ALA A 179 -20.35 2.36 8.62
C ALA A 179 -19.63 2.56 7.28
N ILE A 180 -19.25 1.47 6.63
CA ILE A 180 -18.51 1.53 5.35
C ILE A 180 -19.21 2.43 4.32
N ASN A 181 -20.53 2.30 4.19
CA ASN A 181 -21.30 3.09 3.24
C ASN A 181 -21.38 4.59 3.58
N ASP A 182 -21.03 4.99 4.79
CA ASP A 182 -21.08 6.37 5.27
C ASP A 182 -19.75 7.12 5.11
N ILE A 183 -18.70 6.43 4.66
CA ILE A 183 -17.40 7.05 4.33
C ILE A 183 -17.52 7.78 2.99
N LYS A 184 -18.15 8.98 3.01
CA LYS A 184 -18.42 9.78 1.81
C LYS A 184 -17.27 10.67 1.40
N GLN A 185 -16.33 10.96 2.32
CA GLN A 185 -15.11 11.71 2.06
C GLN A 185 -13.94 10.76 2.15
N PRO A 186 -12.89 10.97 1.34
CA PRO A 186 -11.69 10.13 1.41
C PRO A 186 -11.06 10.17 2.80
N VAL A 187 -10.71 8.99 3.32
CA VAL A 187 -10.09 8.79 4.63
C VAL A 187 -8.70 8.19 4.52
N GLU A 188 -7.87 8.48 5.53
CA GLU A 188 -6.48 8.05 5.58
C GLU A 188 -6.33 6.54 5.76
N ARG A 189 -5.14 6.08 5.48
CA ARG A 189 -4.58 4.76 5.81
C ARG A 189 -3.57 4.93 6.95
N ALA A 190 -3.35 3.99 7.83
CA ALA A 190 -4.01 2.70 7.95
C ALA A 190 -5.45 2.86 8.46
N LEU A 191 -6.40 2.24 7.75
CA LEU A 191 -7.79 2.26 8.18
C LEU A 191 -8.12 0.99 8.98
N THR A 192 -8.61 1.16 10.19
CA THR A 192 -9.06 0.05 11.04
C THR A 192 -10.55 -0.19 10.85
N VAL A 193 -10.93 -1.44 10.59
CA VAL A 193 -12.32 -1.85 10.38
C VAL A 193 -12.67 -2.97 11.35
N GLU A 194 -13.79 -2.82 12.04
CA GLU A 194 -14.40 -3.84 12.89
C GLU A 194 -15.48 -4.57 12.10
N LEU A 195 -15.32 -5.88 11.97
CA LEU A 195 -16.26 -6.71 11.21
C LEU A 195 -17.38 -7.26 12.11
N SER A 196 -18.55 -7.49 11.53
CA SER A 196 -19.70 -8.07 12.24
C SER A 196 -19.45 -9.50 12.75
N ASN A 197 -18.47 -10.22 12.19
CA ASN A 197 -18.04 -11.55 12.66
C ASN A 197 -17.01 -11.50 13.81
N GLY A 198 -16.72 -10.31 14.35
CA GLY A 198 -15.81 -10.11 15.48
C GLY A 198 -14.34 -9.95 15.11
N LEU A 199 -13.99 -10.00 13.82
CA LEU A 199 -12.62 -9.74 13.36
C LEU A 199 -12.33 -8.24 13.27
N TRP A 200 -11.06 -7.93 13.44
CA TRP A 200 -10.50 -6.59 13.21
C TRP A 200 -9.60 -6.61 12.00
N VAL A 201 -9.70 -5.60 11.18
CA VAL A 201 -8.97 -5.49 9.91
C VAL A 201 -8.22 -4.17 9.85
N ALA A 202 -7.01 -4.18 9.31
CA ALA A 202 -6.30 -2.97 8.93
C ALA A 202 -6.02 -2.98 7.43
N LEU A 203 -6.35 -1.88 6.77
CA LEU A 203 -6.04 -1.64 5.36
C LEU A 203 -4.96 -0.57 5.26
N THR A 204 -3.84 -0.89 4.62
CA THR A 204 -2.75 0.06 4.40
C THR A 204 -1.97 -0.28 3.13
N ASP A 205 -0.90 0.45 2.87
CA ASP A 205 0.05 0.18 1.79
C ASP A 205 1.46 0.02 2.36
N ALA A 206 2.35 -0.58 1.58
CA ALA A 206 3.76 -0.68 1.88
C ALA A 206 4.59 -0.50 0.60
N ASP A 207 5.87 -0.18 0.76
CA ASP A 207 6.78 0.09 -0.36
C ASP A 207 6.22 1.18 -1.29
N VAL A 208 5.83 2.30 -0.69
CA VAL A 208 5.28 3.46 -1.40
C VAL A 208 6.43 4.31 -1.92
N ASP A 209 6.88 3.97 -3.12
CA ASP A 209 7.97 4.64 -3.82
C ASP A 209 7.50 5.09 -5.20
N ASP A 210 7.81 6.33 -5.59
CA ASP A 210 7.35 6.94 -6.84
C ASP A 210 5.85 6.78 -7.11
N TRP A 211 5.04 6.93 -6.06
CA TRP A 211 3.59 6.82 -6.12
C TRP A 211 2.89 8.04 -5.53
N CYS A 212 1.65 8.28 -5.94
CA CYS A 212 0.86 9.39 -5.42
C CYS A 212 0.22 9.06 -4.06
N LEU A 213 -0.21 10.10 -3.35
CA LEU A 213 -1.11 9.93 -2.20
C LEU A 213 -2.39 9.22 -2.65
N THR A 214 -2.76 8.19 -1.91
CA THR A 214 -4.03 7.48 -2.06
C THR A 214 -4.79 7.46 -0.75
N LYS A 215 -6.11 7.52 -0.83
CA LYS A 215 -7.04 7.38 0.31
C LYS A 215 -8.14 6.39 -0.01
N LEU A 216 -8.99 6.11 0.93
CA LEU A 216 -10.12 5.19 0.79
C LEU A 216 -11.45 5.95 0.91
N VAL A 217 -12.44 5.54 0.13
CA VAL A 217 -13.79 6.10 0.15
C VAL A 217 -14.82 5.01 -0.14
N ALA A 218 -16.05 5.18 0.32
CA ALA A 218 -17.14 4.25 -0.02
C ALA A 218 -17.36 4.20 -1.53
N SER A 219 -17.50 2.99 -2.07
CA SER A 219 -17.84 2.80 -3.48
C SER A 219 -19.17 3.47 -3.82
N PRO A 220 -19.24 4.24 -4.91
CA PRO A 220 -20.49 4.85 -5.35
C PRO A 220 -21.49 3.83 -5.96
N THR A 221 -21.02 2.64 -6.30
CA THR A 221 -21.79 1.65 -7.07
C THR A 221 -22.00 0.31 -6.35
N LYS A 222 -21.23 0.03 -5.30
CA LYS A 222 -21.27 -1.26 -4.60
C LYS A 222 -21.35 -1.05 -3.09
N GLN A 223 -22.34 -1.66 -2.47
CA GLN A 223 -22.57 -1.58 -1.02
C GLN A 223 -21.45 -2.26 -0.22
N ASN A 224 -21.22 -1.77 0.98
CA ASN A 224 -20.24 -2.29 1.94
C ASN A 224 -18.81 -2.42 1.36
N THR A 225 -18.47 -1.55 0.42
CA THR A 225 -17.23 -1.63 -0.35
C THR A 225 -16.50 -0.30 -0.30
N LEU A 226 -15.18 -0.38 -0.03
CA LEU A 226 -14.26 0.74 -0.17
C LEU A 226 -13.54 0.66 -1.51
N THR A 227 -13.21 1.82 -2.06
CA THR A 227 -12.35 1.99 -3.25
C THR A 227 -11.23 2.95 -2.96
N SER A 228 -10.14 2.86 -3.72
CA SER A 228 -9.02 3.79 -3.62
C SER A 228 -9.29 5.08 -4.39
N VAL A 229 -8.83 6.19 -3.83
CA VAL A 229 -8.77 7.51 -4.49
C VAL A 229 -7.32 7.89 -4.69
N MET A 230 -6.92 8.11 -5.94
CA MET A 230 -5.60 8.63 -6.29
C MET A 230 -5.67 10.16 -6.38
N TYR A 231 -4.74 10.86 -5.71
CA TYR A 231 -4.71 12.33 -5.71
C TYR A 231 -4.03 12.95 -6.94
N SER A 232 -3.28 12.15 -7.66
CA SER A 232 -2.73 12.52 -8.97
C SER A 232 -2.50 11.28 -9.83
N PRO A 233 -2.50 11.41 -11.16
CA PRO A 233 -2.00 10.36 -12.04
C PRO A 233 -0.53 10.06 -11.76
N VAL A 234 -0.12 8.83 -12.05
CA VAL A 234 1.27 8.39 -11.93
C VAL A 234 1.77 7.93 -13.30
N ASP A 235 2.89 8.50 -13.73
CA ASP A 235 3.60 8.09 -14.92
C ASP A 235 4.66 7.05 -14.55
N ILE A 236 4.62 5.90 -15.19
CA ILE A 236 5.55 4.80 -14.94
C ILE A 236 6.29 4.38 -16.19
N VAL A 237 7.48 3.87 -15.98
CA VAL A 237 8.32 3.25 -17.01
C VAL A 237 8.47 1.77 -16.66
N THR A 238 8.20 0.88 -17.58
CA THR A 238 8.32 -0.55 -17.34
C THR A 238 9.80 -0.98 -17.34
N TYR A 239 10.20 -1.94 -16.52
CA TYR A 239 9.35 -2.65 -15.55
C TYR A 239 9.00 -1.79 -14.33
N TYR A 240 7.87 -2.00 -13.72
CA TYR A 240 7.47 -1.25 -12.53
C TYR A 240 6.54 -2.06 -11.62
N ALA A 241 6.78 -2.01 -10.32
CA ALA A 241 5.89 -2.57 -9.30
C ALA A 241 5.16 -1.44 -8.56
N THR A 242 3.84 -1.52 -8.47
CA THR A 242 3.07 -0.59 -7.63
C THR A 242 3.35 -0.84 -6.15
N PRO A 243 3.00 0.09 -5.24
CA PRO A 243 2.98 -0.20 -3.82
C PRO A 243 2.18 -1.47 -3.51
N TRP A 244 2.57 -2.16 -2.44
CA TRP A 244 1.79 -3.26 -1.90
C TRP A 244 0.51 -2.75 -1.27
N LYS A 245 -0.59 -3.40 -1.55
CA LYS A 245 -1.84 -3.28 -0.79
C LYS A 245 -1.82 -4.32 0.30
N VAL A 246 -2.03 -3.88 1.54
CA VAL A 246 -1.89 -4.72 2.73
C VAL A 246 -3.23 -4.85 3.43
N ILE A 247 -3.65 -6.07 3.69
CA ILE A 247 -4.86 -6.43 4.40
C ILE A 247 -4.46 -7.30 5.58
N MET A 248 -4.54 -6.75 6.78
CA MET A 248 -4.26 -7.45 8.02
C MET A 248 -5.58 -7.81 8.69
N ALA A 249 -5.67 -9.00 9.28
CA ALA A 249 -6.81 -9.39 10.10
C ALA A 249 -6.37 -10.04 11.40
N ALA A 250 -7.14 -9.82 12.46
CA ALA A 250 -6.86 -10.33 13.78
C ALA A 250 -8.15 -10.51 14.61
N ASP A 251 -8.06 -11.28 15.70
CA ASP A 251 -9.17 -11.44 16.66
C ASP A 251 -9.35 -10.22 17.57
N LYS A 252 -8.29 -9.42 17.75
CA LYS A 252 -8.28 -8.24 18.61
C LYS A 252 -7.59 -7.07 17.93
N PRO A 253 -8.00 -5.82 18.17
CA PRO A 253 -7.39 -4.65 17.52
C PRO A 253 -5.93 -4.45 17.90
N GLY A 254 -5.53 -4.80 19.12
CA GLY A 254 -4.13 -4.70 19.56
C GLY A 254 -3.17 -5.60 18.78
N GLU A 255 -3.63 -6.73 18.29
CA GLU A 255 -2.82 -7.64 17.46
C GLU A 255 -2.45 -7.00 16.11
N LEU A 256 -3.30 -6.13 15.57
CA LEU A 256 -2.97 -5.37 14.34
C LEU A 256 -1.75 -4.48 14.56
N LEU A 257 -1.65 -3.86 15.72
CA LEU A 257 -0.48 -3.07 16.08
C LEU A 257 0.78 -3.93 16.29
N GLU A 258 0.61 -5.09 16.92
CA GLU A 258 1.72 -6.03 17.18
C GLU A 258 2.25 -6.69 15.90
N HIS A 259 1.43 -6.81 14.86
CA HIS A 259 1.77 -7.43 13.57
C HIS A 259 2.31 -6.45 12.53
N ASN A 260 2.70 -5.25 12.92
CA ASN A 260 3.17 -4.20 11.99
C ASN A 260 4.48 -4.53 11.27
N ASP A 261 5.18 -5.59 11.66
CA ASP A 261 6.39 -6.07 10.97
C ASP A 261 6.13 -6.40 9.48
N ILE A 262 4.89 -6.76 9.11
CA ILE A 262 4.53 -7.03 7.71
C ILE A 262 4.84 -5.82 6.82
N ILE A 263 4.62 -4.60 7.31
CA ILE A 263 4.91 -3.38 6.55
C ILE A 263 6.40 -3.24 6.30
N GLN A 264 7.23 -3.50 7.31
CA GLN A 264 8.69 -3.46 7.17
C GLN A 264 9.20 -4.54 6.22
N ASN A 265 8.66 -5.75 6.33
CA ASN A 265 9.03 -6.91 5.52
C ASN A 265 8.66 -6.74 4.02
N LEU A 266 7.68 -5.91 3.71
CA LEU A 266 7.27 -5.63 2.34
C LEU A 266 8.12 -4.55 1.66
N ASN A 267 8.92 -3.81 2.42
CA ASN A 267 9.88 -2.85 1.88
C ASN A 267 11.20 -3.53 1.52
N PRO A 268 11.94 -3.04 0.51
CA PRO A 268 13.25 -3.57 0.18
C PRO A 268 14.24 -3.36 1.34
N PRO A 269 15.32 -4.14 1.39
CA PRO A 269 16.39 -3.92 2.36
C PRO A 269 17.00 -2.53 2.25
N CYS A 270 17.51 -2.00 3.38
CA CYS A 270 18.23 -0.74 3.40
C CYS A 270 19.48 -0.81 2.52
N GLU A 271 19.64 0.15 1.62
CA GLU A 271 20.80 0.25 0.71
C GLU A 271 21.96 1.04 1.32
N ILE A 272 21.78 1.69 2.46
CA ILE A 272 22.83 2.43 3.15
C ILE A 272 23.81 1.42 3.75
N THR A 273 25.05 1.41 3.26
CA THR A 273 26.07 0.46 3.68
C THR A 273 26.75 0.82 5.00
N ASP A 274 26.93 2.13 5.26
CA ASP A 274 27.43 2.65 6.53
C ASP A 274 26.29 3.25 7.34
N THR A 275 25.86 2.53 8.35
CA THR A 275 24.74 2.93 9.24
C THR A 275 25.18 3.36 10.62
N ASP A 276 26.48 3.42 10.90
CA ASP A 276 27.02 3.71 12.24
C ASP A 276 26.69 5.11 12.74
N TRP A 277 26.43 6.03 11.82
CA TRP A 277 26.01 7.40 12.14
C TRP A 277 24.52 7.51 12.52
N ILE A 278 23.70 6.51 12.19
CA ILE A 278 22.26 6.50 12.52
C ILE A 278 22.10 6.08 13.97
N ARG A 279 21.84 7.06 14.84
CA ARG A 279 21.68 6.85 16.29
C ARG A 279 20.28 7.24 16.72
N PRO A 280 19.33 6.32 16.76
CA PRO A 280 17.99 6.59 17.26
C PRO A 280 18.00 7.04 18.72
N GLY A 281 17.09 7.94 19.09
CA GLY A 281 17.02 8.42 20.45
C GLY A 281 15.81 9.31 20.69
N LYS A 282 15.60 9.65 21.97
CA LYS A 282 14.55 10.59 22.36
C LYS A 282 14.86 11.99 21.84
N ILE A 283 13.83 12.74 21.54
CA ILE A 283 13.92 14.11 21.05
C ILE A 283 13.02 15.03 21.89
N MET A 284 13.52 16.24 22.16
CA MET A 284 12.74 17.30 22.77
C MET A 284 12.44 18.37 21.73
N ARG A 285 11.17 18.69 21.55
CA ARG A 285 10.76 19.79 20.67
C ARG A 285 10.87 21.13 21.40
N GLU A 286 11.62 22.04 20.81
CA GLU A 286 11.66 23.45 21.20
C GLU A 286 10.49 24.20 20.54
N THR A 287 9.70 24.91 21.30
CA THR A 287 8.43 25.51 20.83
C THR A 287 8.46 27.03 20.72
N THR A 288 9.47 27.70 21.30
CA THR A 288 9.57 29.17 21.24
C THR A 288 10.17 29.67 19.92
N ILE A 289 10.96 28.81 19.26
CA ILE A 289 11.70 29.13 18.03
C ILE A 289 12.59 30.38 18.23
N THR A 290 13.24 30.47 19.39
CA THR A 290 14.18 31.52 19.75
C THR A 290 15.54 30.95 20.12
N THR A 291 16.59 31.75 20.01
CA THR A 291 17.93 31.35 20.43
C THR A 291 17.99 31.03 21.92
N GLU A 292 17.35 31.85 22.76
CA GLU A 292 17.29 31.65 24.20
C GLU A 292 16.55 30.36 24.57
N GLY A 293 15.43 30.07 23.89
CA GLY A 293 14.67 28.83 24.05
C GLY A 293 15.47 27.62 23.61
N ALA A 294 16.22 27.73 22.51
CA ALA A 294 17.09 26.67 22.02
C ALA A 294 18.18 26.32 23.05
N ILE A 295 18.88 27.34 23.60
CA ILE A 295 19.92 27.12 24.59
C ILE A 295 19.34 26.46 25.83
N ALA A 296 18.22 26.96 26.36
CA ALA A 296 17.55 26.38 27.50
C ALA A 296 17.11 24.93 27.26
N THR A 297 16.62 24.61 26.07
CA THR A 297 16.22 23.25 25.70
C THR A 297 17.44 22.33 25.55
N ILE A 298 18.55 22.81 24.97
CA ILE A 298 19.81 22.06 24.88
C ILE A 298 20.33 21.71 26.28
N ASP A 299 20.38 22.69 27.19
CA ASP A 299 20.82 22.49 28.59
C ASP A 299 19.94 21.48 29.33
N PHE A 300 18.62 21.57 29.10
CA PHE A 300 17.67 20.59 29.63
C PHE A 300 17.93 19.19 29.06
N CYS A 301 18.07 19.09 27.73
CA CYS A 301 18.34 17.81 27.05
C CYS A 301 19.65 17.19 27.57
N ALA A 302 20.72 17.98 27.70
CA ALA A 302 22.00 17.50 28.24
C ALA A 302 21.87 16.97 29.66
N THR A 303 21.17 17.71 30.55
CA THR A 303 20.94 17.31 31.92
C THR A 303 20.12 16.03 32.06
N HIS A 304 19.18 15.79 31.17
CA HIS A 304 18.27 14.65 31.19
C HIS A 304 18.64 13.51 30.24
N HIS A 305 19.83 13.58 29.66
CA HIS A 305 20.32 12.56 28.69
C HIS A 305 19.37 12.32 27.50
N ILE A 306 18.79 13.41 26.97
CA ILE A 306 17.99 13.41 25.73
C ILE A 306 18.93 13.80 24.61
N PRO A 307 19.22 12.89 23.63
CA PRO A 307 20.28 13.13 22.67
C PRO A 307 19.97 14.18 21.61
N TYR A 308 18.70 14.53 21.41
CA TYR A 308 18.29 15.41 20.32
C TYR A 308 17.34 16.50 20.77
N MET A 309 17.51 17.69 20.16
CA MET A 309 16.56 18.79 20.21
C MET A 309 16.04 19.06 18.81
N LEU A 310 14.77 19.34 18.66
CA LEU A 310 14.10 19.64 17.40
C LEU A 310 13.58 21.06 17.40
N PHE A 311 13.99 21.82 16.39
CA PHE A 311 13.19 22.92 15.88
C PHE A 311 12.20 22.36 14.88
N ASP A 312 10.92 22.59 15.09
CA ASP A 312 9.88 22.24 14.13
C ASP A 312 9.78 23.32 13.04
N TRP A 313 8.72 23.33 12.28
CA TRP A 313 8.55 24.23 11.14
C TRP A 313 8.72 25.72 11.51
N GLN A 314 8.95 26.58 10.50
CA GLN A 314 9.13 28.04 10.58
C GLN A 314 10.44 28.55 11.19
N TRP A 315 11.32 27.71 11.73
CA TRP A 315 12.64 28.15 12.18
C TRP A 315 13.53 28.71 11.05
N TYR A 316 13.26 28.30 9.83
CA TYR A 316 13.96 28.69 8.60
C TYR A 316 13.30 29.86 7.86
N MET A 317 12.35 30.59 8.48
CA MET A 317 11.51 31.64 7.90
C MET A 317 10.49 31.12 6.85
N PRO A 318 9.46 31.90 6.50
CA PRO A 318 8.50 31.50 5.47
C PRO A 318 9.20 31.18 4.15
N CYS A 319 8.86 30.06 3.54
CA CYS A 319 9.44 29.63 2.27
C CYS A 319 9.16 30.55 1.07
N THR A 320 8.39 31.60 1.28
CA THR A 320 8.16 32.70 0.31
C THR A 320 9.25 33.76 0.36
N SER A 321 10.19 33.71 1.31
CA SER A 321 11.32 34.61 1.35
C SER A 321 12.39 34.15 0.34
N PRO A 322 12.85 34.99 -0.60
CA PRO A 322 13.85 34.60 -1.58
C PRO A 322 15.25 34.35 -1.01
N VAL A 323 15.41 34.39 0.31
CA VAL A 323 16.71 34.21 1.00
C VAL A 323 16.51 33.23 2.17
N SER A 324 16.18 31.99 1.87
CA SER A 324 16.28 30.93 2.88
C SER A 324 17.64 30.23 2.75
N TYR A 325 18.71 30.87 3.16
CA TYR A 325 20.00 30.20 3.31
C TYR A 325 20.16 29.80 4.75
N THR A 326 19.90 28.57 5.00
CA THR A 326 20.31 27.93 6.22
C THR A 326 21.78 27.56 6.15
N HIS A 327 22.65 28.52 6.35
CA HIS A 327 23.96 28.20 6.85
C HIS A 327 23.92 28.30 8.37
N LEU A 328 23.49 27.21 8.97
CA LEU A 328 23.84 26.92 10.35
C LEU A 328 25.22 26.27 10.33
N THR A 329 26.24 27.05 10.39
CA THR A 329 27.53 26.60 10.94
C THR A 329 27.34 26.56 12.44
N LEU A 330 27.16 25.36 12.98
CA LEU A 330 27.37 25.05 14.36
C LEU A 330 28.87 25.01 14.66
#